data_6937426466682a23e91ad7569809afef
#
_entry.id   6937426466682a23e91ad7569809afef
#
_cell.length_a   1.000
_cell.length_b   1.000
_cell.length_c   1.000
_cell.angle_alpha   90.00
_cell.angle_beta   90.00
_cell.angle_gamma   90.00
#
_symmetry.space_group_name_H-M   'P 1'
#
loop_
_entity.id
_entity.type
_entity.pdbx_description
1 polymer ?
#
loop_
_entity_poly.entity_id
_entity_poly.type
_entity_poly.pdbx_seq_one_letter_code
_entity_poly.pdbx_strand_id
1 'polypeptide(L)'
;MNNVNGVIVGIDIQDKITQAAIWDEQTEMVIHVTGPENEAAFLNPFEVPGWGQSCNIEAACEFIASIIECASKCAQGRKAGLICITIADYEIKKLNFISEVMKRLQFNSEQWSVISHEESFAFYAYSQKKGLYSAGVMLLDYSNDDAILSLL
;
A
#
# COMPACT_ATOMS: atom_id res chain seq x y z
N MET A 1 2.10 7.64 -22.85
CA MET A 1 1.57 7.34 -21.52
C MET A 1 0.45 6.33 -21.71
N ASN A 2 0.62 5.11 -21.22
CA ASN A 2 -0.45 4.11 -21.28
C ASN A 2 -1.58 4.61 -20.37
N ASN A 3 -2.75 4.89 -20.93
CA ASN A 3 -3.95 5.17 -20.16
C ASN A 3 -4.22 3.95 -19.28
N VAL A 4 -3.90 4.05 -18.01
CA VAL A 4 -4.29 3.05 -17.02
C VAL A 4 -5.81 3.16 -16.91
N ASN A 5 -6.52 2.20 -17.48
CA ASN A 5 -8.00 2.15 -17.46
C ASN A 5 -8.50 1.79 -16.04
N GLY A 6 -8.20 2.62 -15.05
CA GLY A 6 -8.55 2.33 -13.65
C GLY A 6 -8.00 3.37 -12.68
N VAL A 7 -8.20 3.13 -11.39
CA VAL A 7 -7.58 3.93 -10.32
C VAL A 7 -6.26 3.30 -9.87
N ILE A 8 -5.37 4.11 -9.33
CA ILE A 8 -4.19 3.63 -8.64
C ILE A 8 -4.55 3.39 -7.18
N VAL A 9 -4.27 2.19 -6.67
CA VAL A 9 -4.54 1.81 -5.29
C VAL A 9 -3.21 1.68 -4.54
N GLY A 10 -3.03 2.50 -3.51
CA GLY A 10 -1.95 2.37 -2.54
C GLY A 10 -2.41 1.53 -1.35
N ILE A 11 -1.63 0.55 -0.93
CA ILE A 11 -1.90 -0.32 0.23
C ILE A 11 -0.67 -0.29 1.12
N ASP A 12 -0.80 0.31 2.29
CA ASP A 12 0.26 0.41 3.29
C ASP A 12 0.08 -0.66 4.35
N ILE A 13 0.95 -1.66 4.33
CA ILE A 13 0.88 -2.81 5.21
C ILE A 13 1.82 -2.63 6.39
N GLN A 14 1.25 -2.38 7.56
CA GLN A 14 1.94 -2.30 8.84
C GLN A 14 1.73 -3.60 9.63
N ASP A 15 2.29 -3.71 10.83
CA ASP A 15 2.27 -4.98 11.58
C ASP A 15 0.87 -5.43 11.99
N LYS A 16 0.03 -4.52 12.47
CA LYS A 16 -1.31 -4.85 12.99
C LYS A 16 -2.44 -4.35 12.12
N ILE A 17 -2.17 -3.31 11.35
CA ILE A 17 -3.17 -2.65 10.52
C ILE A 17 -2.64 -2.45 9.11
N THR A 18 -3.55 -2.35 8.18
CA THR A 18 -3.27 -1.95 6.80
C THR A 18 -4.13 -0.73 6.48
N GLN A 19 -3.53 0.26 5.86
CA GLN A 19 -4.25 1.42 5.34
C GLN A 19 -4.26 1.37 3.81
N ALA A 20 -5.28 1.97 3.20
CA ALA A 20 -5.33 2.06 1.76
C ALA A 20 -5.89 3.40 1.30
N ALA A 21 -5.45 3.81 0.14
CA ALA A 21 -5.93 5.01 -0.54
C ALA A 21 -5.98 4.78 -2.05
N ILE A 22 -6.81 5.52 -2.74
CA ILE A 22 -6.81 5.58 -4.18
C ILE A 22 -6.34 6.95 -4.66
N TRP A 23 -5.57 6.95 -5.74
CA TRP A 23 -5.32 8.14 -6.53
C TRP A 23 -6.26 8.14 -7.72
N ASP A 24 -7.06 9.18 -7.80
CA ASP A 24 -7.99 9.40 -8.91
C ASP A 24 -7.41 10.43 -9.88
N GLU A 25 -6.92 9.97 -11.02
CA GLU A 25 -6.37 10.86 -12.06
C GLU A 25 -7.39 11.85 -12.64
N GLN A 26 -8.67 11.55 -12.57
CA GLN A 26 -9.72 12.43 -13.13
C GLN A 26 -9.98 13.65 -12.25
N THR A 27 -9.90 13.46 -10.93
CA THR A 27 -10.12 14.54 -9.95
C THR A 27 -8.83 15.07 -9.36
N GLU A 28 -7.69 14.42 -9.65
CA GLU A 28 -6.37 14.70 -9.04
C GLU A 28 -6.42 14.68 -7.51
N MET A 29 -7.19 13.75 -6.96
CA MET A 29 -7.40 13.63 -5.50
C MET A 29 -6.98 12.27 -4.98
N VAL A 30 -6.45 12.30 -3.75
CA VAL A 30 -6.26 11.10 -2.93
C VAL A 30 -7.53 10.89 -2.10
N ILE A 31 -8.10 9.69 -2.18
CA ILE A 31 -9.29 9.30 -1.42
C ILE A 31 -8.89 8.13 -0.52
N HIS A 32 -9.09 8.27 0.77
CA HIS A 32 -8.89 7.16 1.71
C HIS A 32 -9.91 6.06 1.48
N VAL A 33 -9.44 4.83 1.47
CA VAL A 33 -10.29 3.64 1.40
C VAL A 33 -10.72 3.27 2.81
N THR A 34 -12.02 3.22 3.02
CA THR A 34 -12.60 2.77 4.30
C THR A 34 -13.04 1.33 4.21
N GLY A 35 -12.95 0.61 5.32
CA GLY A 35 -13.49 -0.74 5.47
C GLY A 35 -15.02 -0.78 5.45
N PRO A 36 -15.61 -1.99 5.51
CA PRO A 36 -17.06 -2.19 5.37
C PRO A 36 -17.91 -1.44 6.43
N GLU A 37 -17.36 -1.20 7.61
CA GLU A 37 -18.00 -0.49 8.72
C GLU A 37 -17.50 0.97 8.84
N ASN A 38 -16.91 1.52 7.78
CA ASN A 38 -16.28 2.84 7.70
C ASN A 38 -15.01 2.99 8.55
N GLU A 39 -14.33 1.91 8.88
CA GLU A 39 -13.04 1.99 9.55
C GLU A 39 -11.99 2.62 8.61
N ALA A 40 -11.16 3.49 9.19
CA ALA A 40 -10.07 4.14 8.47
C ALA A 40 -8.86 3.21 8.20
N ALA A 41 -8.84 2.04 8.83
CA ALA A 41 -7.79 1.04 8.66
C ALA A 41 -8.38 -0.37 8.76
N PHE A 42 -7.73 -1.31 8.07
CA PHE A 42 -8.09 -2.72 8.08
C PHE A 42 -7.24 -3.43 9.14
N LEU A 43 -7.85 -4.22 10.02
CA LEU A 43 -7.09 -5.10 10.91
C LEU A 43 -6.48 -6.25 10.13
N ASN A 44 -5.19 -6.46 10.27
CA ASN A 44 -4.51 -7.56 9.60
C ASN A 44 -5.02 -8.90 10.16
N PRO A 45 -5.40 -9.86 9.33
CA PRO A 45 -5.85 -11.17 9.78
C PRO A 45 -4.67 -12.08 10.21
N PHE A 46 -3.45 -11.57 10.14
CA PHE A 46 -2.19 -12.28 10.43
C PHE A 46 -1.17 -11.29 11.01
N GLU A 47 -0.24 -11.83 11.80
CA GLU A 47 0.90 -11.05 12.27
C GLU A 47 1.92 -10.88 11.15
N VAL A 48 2.24 -9.63 10.82
CA VAL A 48 3.19 -9.27 9.73
C VAL A 48 4.61 -9.80 9.96
N PRO A 49 5.15 -9.90 11.19
CA PRO A 49 6.42 -10.60 11.43
C PRO A 49 6.42 -12.05 10.97
N GLY A 50 5.25 -12.68 10.87
CA GLY A 50 5.06 -14.05 10.38
C GLY A 50 4.89 -14.20 8.87
N TRP A 51 4.94 -13.13 8.08
CA TRP A 51 4.84 -13.21 6.64
C TRP A 51 5.85 -14.17 6.03
N GLY A 52 5.34 -15.21 5.38
CA GLY A 52 6.13 -16.26 4.75
C GLY A 52 6.52 -17.44 5.64
N GLN A 53 6.18 -17.45 6.93
CA GLN A 53 6.46 -18.59 7.82
C GLN A 53 5.20 -19.30 8.35
N SER A 54 4.15 -18.57 8.66
CA SER A 54 2.90 -19.11 9.21
C SER A 54 1.63 -18.47 8.63
N CYS A 55 1.78 -17.55 7.69
CA CYS A 55 0.64 -16.89 7.11
C CYS A 55 -0.06 -17.80 6.11
N ASN A 56 -1.35 -17.97 6.30
CA ASN A 56 -2.20 -18.61 5.32
C ASN A 56 -2.35 -17.71 4.10
N ILE A 57 -1.82 -18.16 2.97
CA ILE A 57 -1.83 -17.38 1.73
C ILE A 57 -3.26 -17.13 1.22
N GLU A 58 -4.21 -18.06 1.49
CA GLU A 58 -5.61 -17.86 1.17
C GLU A 58 -6.19 -16.69 1.94
N ALA A 59 -5.94 -16.61 3.26
CA ALA A 59 -6.39 -15.49 4.08
C ALA A 59 -5.78 -14.16 3.63
N ALA A 60 -4.52 -14.16 3.20
CA ALA A 60 -3.89 -12.97 2.64
C ALA A 60 -4.52 -12.55 1.30
N CYS A 61 -4.84 -13.50 0.43
CA CYS A 61 -5.53 -13.21 -0.82
C CYS A 61 -6.93 -12.62 -0.57
N GLU A 62 -7.71 -13.23 0.33
CA GLU A 62 -9.05 -12.72 0.72
C GLU A 62 -8.95 -11.30 1.30
N PHE A 63 -7.96 -11.07 2.17
CA PHE A 63 -7.73 -9.76 2.78
C PHE A 63 -7.40 -8.68 1.75
N ILE A 64 -6.40 -8.91 0.90
CA ILE A 64 -6.02 -7.94 -0.15
C ILE A 64 -7.16 -7.74 -1.15
N ALA A 65 -7.88 -8.82 -1.54
CA ALA A 65 -9.04 -8.72 -2.41
C ALA A 65 -10.14 -7.83 -1.78
N SER A 66 -10.39 -7.96 -0.48
CA SER A 66 -11.39 -7.13 0.22
C SER A 66 -11.02 -5.65 0.22
N ILE A 67 -9.73 -5.32 0.40
CA ILE A 67 -9.24 -3.94 0.32
C ILE A 67 -9.44 -3.39 -1.10
N ILE A 68 -9.10 -4.17 -2.13
CA ILE A 68 -9.27 -3.77 -3.53
C ILE A 68 -10.77 -3.56 -3.87
N GLU A 69 -11.65 -4.41 -3.32
CA GLU A 69 -13.09 -4.24 -3.48
C GLU A 69 -13.58 -2.95 -2.81
N CYS A 70 -13.14 -2.66 -1.58
CA CYS A 70 -13.45 -1.39 -0.91
C CYS A 70 -12.92 -0.20 -1.71
N ALA A 71 -11.71 -0.28 -2.25
CA ALA A 71 -11.14 0.74 -3.11
C ALA A 71 -11.99 0.98 -4.36
N SER A 72 -12.46 -0.09 -5.01
CA SER A 72 -13.38 0.01 -6.15
C SER A 72 -14.70 0.69 -5.79
N LYS A 73 -15.26 0.38 -4.61
CA LYS A 73 -16.49 1.06 -4.11
C LYS A 73 -16.24 2.55 -3.89
N CYS A 74 -15.14 2.94 -3.24
CA CYS A 74 -14.74 4.34 -3.06
C CYS A 74 -14.52 5.04 -4.42
N ALA A 75 -14.05 4.31 -5.42
CA ALA A 75 -13.83 4.78 -6.78
C ALA A 75 -15.10 4.72 -7.68
N GLN A 76 -16.30 4.62 -7.11
CA GLN A 76 -17.57 4.55 -7.85
C GLN A 76 -17.64 3.37 -8.85
N GLY A 77 -17.08 2.23 -8.47
CA GLY A 77 -17.09 1.00 -9.27
C GLY A 77 -15.95 0.89 -10.30
N ARG A 78 -15.03 1.86 -10.36
CA ARG A 78 -13.83 1.75 -11.20
C ARG A 78 -12.89 0.69 -10.63
N LYS A 79 -12.27 -0.08 -11.52
CA LYS A 79 -11.33 -1.14 -11.12
C LYS A 79 -9.97 -0.58 -10.77
N ALA A 80 -9.22 -1.31 -9.94
CA ALA A 80 -7.80 -1.06 -9.75
C ALA A 80 -7.06 -1.33 -11.06
N GLY A 81 -6.38 -0.33 -11.58
CA GLY A 81 -5.53 -0.44 -12.77
C GLY A 81 -4.07 -0.67 -12.40
N LEU A 82 -3.63 -0.08 -11.28
CA LEU A 82 -2.31 -0.26 -10.71
C LEU A 82 -2.44 -0.36 -9.18
N ILE A 83 -1.63 -1.24 -8.58
CA ILE A 83 -1.56 -1.42 -7.13
C ILE A 83 -0.14 -1.15 -6.68
N CYS A 84 0.03 -0.26 -5.72
CA CYS A 84 1.30 -0.01 -5.04
C CYS A 84 1.20 -0.49 -3.60
N ILE A 85 2.02 -1.46 -3.23
CA ILE A 85 2.06 -2.00 -1.86
C ILE A 85 3.27 -1.40 -1.15
N THR A 86 3.05 -0.82 0.02
CA THR A 86 4.10 -0.27 0.87
C THR A 86 4.33 -1.20 2.05
N ILE A 87 5.60 -1.50 2.34
CA ILE A 87 6.04 -2.37 3.44
C ILE A 87 7.22 -1.75 4.17
N ALA A 88 7.43 -2.14 5.43
CA ALA A 88 8.51 -1.56 6.25
C ALA A 88 9.91 -1.88 5.70
N ASP A 89 10.12 -3.09 5.19
CA ASP A 89 11.43 -3.54 4.68
C ASP A 89 11.30 -4.54 3.51
N TYR A 90 12.38 -4.66 2.72
CA TYR A 90 12.46 -5.55 1.56
C TYR A 90 12.99 -6.97 1.90
N GLU A 91 12.43 -7.62 2.91
CA GLU A 91 12.75 -9.04 3.10
C GLU A 91 12.32 -9.90 1.91
N ILE A 92 13.23 -10.71 1.39
CA ILE A 92 12.98 -11.58 0.24
C ILE A 92 11.75 -12.49 0.47
N LYS A 93 11.55 -12.95 1.70
CA LYS A 93 10.38 -13.78 2.05
C LYS A 93 9.07 -13.02 1.91
N LYS A 94 9.02 -11.76 2.36
CA LYS A 94 7.86 -10.88 2.24
C LYS A 94 7.55 -10.58 0.77
N LEU A 95 8.59 -10.25 0.00
CA LEU A 95 8.45 -9.98 -1.43
C LEU A 95 7.91 -11.19 -2.20
N ASN A 96 8.46 -12.39 -1.94
CA ASN A 96 7.99 -13.62 -2.56
C ASN A 96 6.55 -13.93 -2.16
N PHE A 97 6.19 -13.70 -0.90
CA PHE A 97 4.82 -13.91 -0.41
C PHE A 97 3.83 -12.96 -1.11
N ILE A 98 4.14 -11.66 -1.15
CA ILE A 98 3.32 -10.67 -1.87
C ILE A 98 3.19 -11.03 -3.35
N SER A 99 4.29 -11.41 -3.99
CA SER A 99 4.28 -11.84 -5.39
C SER A 99 3.33 -13.02 -5.62
N GLU A 100 3.34 -14.01 -4.72
CA GLU A 100 2.42 -15.15 -4.82
C GLU A 100 0.96 -14.75 -4.59
N VAL A 101 0.68 -13.84 -3.63
CA VAL A 101 -0.66 -13.28 -3.40
C VAL A 101 -1.16 -12.57 -4.67
N MET A 102 -0.36 -11.67 -5.24
CA MET A 102 -0.76 -10.89 -6.42
C MET A 102 -0.98 -11.78 -7.64
N LYS A 103 -0.16 -12.82 -7.80
CA LYS A 103 -0.33 -13.83 -8.85
C LYS A 103 -1.64 -14.61 -8.68
N ARG A 104 -2.00 -15.03 -7.48
CA ARG A 104 -3.27 -15.71 -7.19
C ARG A 104 -4.47 -14.82 -7.43
N LEU A 105 -4.35 -13.53 -7.15
CA LEU A 105 -5.34 -12.51 -7.47
C LEU A 105 -5.38 -12.13 -8.96
N GLN A 106 -4.57 -12.81 -9.80
CA GLN A 106 -4.51 -12.65 -11.25
C GLN A 106 -4.01 -11.27 -11.72
N PHE A 107 -3.23 -10.58 -10.90
CA PHE A 107 -2.51 -9.38 -11.32
C PHE A 107 -1.21 -9.78 -12.02
N ASN A 108 -0.96 -9.20 -13.20
CA ASN A 108 0.33 -9.35 -13.88
C ASN A 108 1.38 -8.41 -13.27
N SER A 109 2.66 -8.65 -13.57
CA SER A 109 3.79 -7.90 -12.99
C SER A 109 3.83 -6.41 -13.35
N GLU A 110 3.07 -5.96 -14.34
CA GLU A 110 2.98 -4.54 -14.71
C GLU A 110 1.86 -3.80 -13.95
N GLN A 111 1.00 -4.54 -13.26
CA GLN A 111 -0.17 -4.00 -12.56
C GLN A 111 0.08 -3.77 -11.07
N TRP A 112 1.24 -4.14 -10.57
CA TRP A 112 1.56 -3.91 -9.16
C TRP A 112 3.04 -3.66 -8.94
N SER A 113 3.34 -3.00 -7.83
CA SER A 113 4.71 -2.75 -7.37
C SER A 113 4.76 -2.79 -5.85
N VAL A 114 5.97 -3.01 -5.32
CA VAL A 114 6.24 -2.90 -3.87
C VAL A 114 7.30 -1.82 -3.67
N ILE A 115 7.07 -0.95 -2.72
CA ILE A 115 8.04 0.06 -2.27
C ILE A 115 8.19 0.01 -0.76
N SER A 116 9.31 0.48 -0.22
CA SER A 116 9.47 0.64 1.23
C SER A 116 8.73 1.88 1.75
N HIS A 117 8.50 1.95 3.07
CA HIS A 117 7.99 3.16 3.72
C HIS A 117 8.90 4.36 3.43
N GLU A 118 10.23 4.17 3.49
CA GLU A 118 11.21 5.22 3.20
C GLU A 118 11.08 5.75 1.77
N GLU A 119 10.97 4.84 0.78
CA GLU A 119 10.78 5.25 -0.63
C GLU A 119 9.45 5.95 -0.84
N SER A 120 8.37 5.43 -0.24
CA SER A 120 7.05 6.06 -0.31
C SER A 120 7.08 7.48 0.23
N PHE A 121 7.75 7.68 1.38
CA PHE A 121 7.93 8.99 1.96
C PHE A 121 8.81 9.90 1.12
N ALA A 122 9.89 9.38 0.54
CA ALA A 122 10.75 10.14 -0.35
C ALA A 122 9.97 10.67 -1.56
N PHE A 123 9.14 9.82 -2.20
CA PHE A 123 8.27 10.24 -3.28
C PHE A 123 7.28 11.32 -2.85
N TYR A 124 6.68 11.16 -1.66
CA TYR A 124 5.79 12.18 -1.11
C TYR A 124 6.53 13.51 -0.88
N ALA A 125 7.69 13.47 -0.22
CA ALA A 125 8.49 14.66 0.06
C ALA A 125 8.87 15.41 -1.23
N TYR A 126 9.34 14.68 -2.25
CA TYR A 126 9.70 15.27 -3.54
C TYR A 126 8.51 15.79 -4.35
N SER A 127 7.30 15.30 -4.10
CA SER A 127 6.08 15.82 -4.71
C SER A 127 5.64 17.16 -4.14
N GLN A 128 6.15 17.52 -2.94
CA GLN A 128 5.81 18.77 -2.27
C GLN A 128 6.53 19.97 -2.91
N LYS A 129 6.11 21.19 -2.54
CA LYS A 129 6.79 22.41 -3.00
C LYS A 129 8.25 22.39 -2.58
N LYS A 130 9.15 22.69 -3.53
CA LYS A 130 10.61 22.63 -3.36
C LYS A 130 11.14 23.31 -2.09
N GLY A 131 10.47 24.37 -1.61
CA GLY A 131 10.85 25.06 -0.38
C GLY A 131 10.71 24.23 0.91
N LEU A 132 9.96 23.14 0.88
CA LEU A 132 9.71 22.29 2.05
C LEU A 132 10.84 21.28 2.30
N TYR A 133 11.65 20.95 1.30
CA TYR A 133 12.70 19.93 1.40
C TYR A 133 14.10 20.44 1.02
N SER A 134 14.28 21.74 0.79
CA SER A 134 15.57 22.32 0.37
C SER A 134 16.67 22.21 1.43
N ALA A 135 16.31 22.00 2.68
CA ALA A 135 17.25 21.84 3.80
C ALA A 135 17.38 20.36 4.28
N GLY A 136 16.81 19.43 3.54
CA GLY A 136 16.67 18.03 3.94
C GLY A 136 15.32 17.73 4.57
N VAL A 137 14.95 16.46 4.58
CA VAL A 137 13.70 15.97 5.15
C VAL A 137 14.00 14.86 6.15
N MET A 138 13.34 14.91 7.29
CA MET A 138 13.39 13.88 8.31
C MET A 138 12.07 13.12 8.30
N LEU A 139 12.12 11.80 8.05
CA LEU A 139 11.01 10.89 8.28
C LEU A 139 11.12 10.33 9.69
N LEU A 140 10.05 10.41 10.42
CA LEU A 140 9.87 9.69 11.67
C LEU A 140 8.71 8.72 11.50
N ASP A 141 9.04 7.46 11.28
CA ASP A 141 8.07 6.37 11.16
C ASP A 141 7.89 5.70 12.52
N TYR A 142 6.65 5.74 13.02
CA TYR A 142 6.26 5.05 14.24
C TYR A 142 5.51 3.78 13.86
N SER A 143 6.21 2.68 13.73
CA SER A 143 5.60 1.37 13.55
C SER A 143 5.69 0.57 14.86
N ASN A 144 4.54 0.29 15.44
CA ASN A 144 4.34 -0.51 16.65
C ASN A 144 5.06 0.01 17.91
N ASP A 145 6.18 -0.58 18.30
CA ASP A 145 6.94 -0.21 19.50
C ASP A 145 8.29 0.43 19.15
N ASP A 146 8.58 0.58 17.86
CA ASP A 146 9.82 1.13 17.34
C ASP A 146 9.59 2.44 16.59
N ALA A 147 10.54 3.36 16.69
CA ALA A 147 10.60 4.58 15.91
C ALA A 147 11.80 4.52 14.96
N ILE A 148 11.55 4.56 13.66
CA ILE A 148 12.59 4.61 12.64
C ILE A 148 12.78 6.07 12.21
N LEU A 149 14.00 6.55 12.28
CA LEU A 149 14.38 7.89 11.84
C LEU A 149 15.20 7.78 10.57
N SER A 150 14.66 8.29 9.47
CA SER A 150 15.36 8.36 8.18
C SER A 150 15.60 9.81 7.79
N LEU A 151 16.82 10.12 7.32
CA LEU A 151 17.22 11.41 6.77
C LEU A 151 17.33 11.29 5.26
N LEU A 152 16.63 12.16 4.53
CA LEU A 152 16.63 12.24 3.08
C LEU A 152 17.27 13.55 2.60
#